data_d976256ae516740599a310e1d5ed499b
#
_entry.id   d976256ae516740599a310e1d5ed499b
#
_cell.length_a   1.000
_cell.length_b   1.000
_cell.length_c   1.000
_cell.angle_alpha   90.00
_cell.angle_beta   90.00
_cell.angle_gamma   90.00
#
_symmetry.space_group_name_H-M   'P 1'
#
loop_
_entity.id
_entity.type
_entity.pdbx_description
1 polymer ?
#
loop_
_entity_poly.entity_id
_entity_poly.type
_entity_poly.pdbx_seq_one_letter_code
_entity_poly.pdbx_strand_id
1 'polypeptide(L)'
;MRAMSLVGTPYSYGGNTPEGGFDCSGLVNYVYKDMLNLKLPRTSRDLAAYQGPSIAPDRLNTGDLVFFGTAGNVSHVGIYVGDGRFVHAPSTGGTVRMDSLDGPYWVSHYTGSKRILGR
;
A
#
# COMPACT_ATOMS: atom_id res chain seq x y z
N MET A 1 7.55 -4.33 -11.38
CA MET A 1 6.90 -3.16 -10.78
C MET A 1 7.83 -2.48 -9.80
N ARG A 2 7.76 -1.15 -9.73
CA ARG A 2 8.66 -0.35 -8.87
C ARG A 2 8.60 -0.74 -7.40
N ALA A 3 7.39 -1.04 -6.89
CA ALA A 3 7.24 -1.39 -5.48
C ALA A 3 8.05 -2.62 -5.09
N MET A 4 8.15 -3.59 -5.98
CA MET A 4 8.89 -4.82 -5.69
C MET A 4 10.38 -4.56 -5.54
N SER A 5 10.91 -3.57 -6.24
CA SER A 5 12.33 -3.23 -6.15
C SER A 5 12.70 -2.59 -4.81
N LEU A 6 11.70 -2.16 -4.05
CA LEU A 6 11.92 -1.50 -2.77
C LEU A 6 11.83 -2.45 -1.58
N VAL A 7 11.52 -3.73 -1.82
CA VAL A 7 11.49 -4.73 -0.75
C VAL A 7 12.86 -4.77 -0.07
N GLY A 8 12.86 -4.74 1.27
CA GLY A 8 14.07 -4.70 2.07
C GLY A 8 14.42 -3.31 2.60
N THR A 9 13.79 -2.26 2.07
CA THR A 9 14.00 -0.90 2.57
C THR A 9 13.46 -0.80 4.01
N PRO A 10 14.19 -0.15 4.93
CA PRO A 10 13.72 -0.06 6.32
C PRO A 10 12.42 0.72 6.45
N TYR A 11 11.60 0.33 7.43
CA TYR A 11 10.45 1.12 7.83
C TYR A 11 10.93 2.35 8.62
N SER A 12 10.30 3.50 8.36
CA SER A 12 10.57 4.72 9.10
C SER A 12 9.28 5.50 9.24
N TYR A 13 8.86 5.77 10.45
CA TYR A 13 7.63 6.53 10.70
C TYR A 13 7.74 7.90 10.04
N GLY A 14 6.73 8.25 9.23
CA GLY A 14 6.76 9.49 8.46
C GLY A 14 7.70 9.48 7.27
N GLY A 15 8.40 8.37 7.01
CA GLY A 15 9.36 8.28 5.93
C GLY A 15 8.71 8.10 4.57
N ASN A 16 9.34 8.66 3.53
CA ASN A 16 8.83 8.59 2.17
C ASN A 16 9.95 8.54 1.12
N THR A 17 11.15 8.14 1.50
CA THR A 17 12.29 8.00 0.58
C THR A 17 13.01 6.68 0.81
N PRO A 18 13.68 6.14 -0.24
CA PRO A 18 14.47 4.91 -0.05
C PRO A 18 15.62 5.10 0.94
N GLU A 19 16.20 6.29 0.99
CA GLU A 19 17.32 6.56 1.88
C GLU A 19 16.88 6.68 3.34
N GLY A 20 15.74 7.32 3.57
CA GLY A 20 15.23 7.56 4.91
C GLY A 20 14.28 6.49 5.41
N GLY A 21 13.89 5.55 4.54
CA GLY A 21 12.88 4.55 4.85
C GLY A 21 11.47 5.00 4.54
N PHE A 22 10.52 4.10 4.70
CA PHE A 22 9.11 4.36 4.37
C PHE A 22 8.20 3.96 5.51
N ASP A 23 7.13 4.72 5.73
CA ASP A 23 5.94 4.16 6.37
C ASP A 23 4.99 3.67 5.26
N CYS A 24 3.81 3.13 5.63
CA CYS A 24 2.97 2.46 4.64
C CYS A 24 2.48 3.42 3.55
N SER A 25 1.98 4.58 3.91
CA SER A 25 1.50 5.55 2.93
C SER A 25 2.64 6.27 2.23
N GLY A 26 3.80 6.39 2.89
CA GLY A 26 4.99 6.96 2.26
C GLY A 26 5.49 6.11 1.11
N LEU A 27 5.46 4.79 1.27
CA LEU A 27 5.79 3.86 0.20
C LEU A 27 4.87 4.06 -1.00
N VAL A 28 3.56 4.13 -0.76
CA VAL A 28 2.58 4.34 -1.82
C VAL A 28 2.84 5.66 -2.54
N ASN A 29 3.06 6.72 -1.78
CA ASN A 29 3.32 8.04 -2.37
C ASN A 29 4.58 8.04 -3.22
N TYR A 30 5.64 7.40 -2.75
CA TYR A 30 6.88 7.33 -3.50
C TYR A 30 6.70 6.59 -4.83
N VAL A 31 6.03 5.43 -4.79
CA VAL A 31 5.84 4.61 -5.97
C VAL A 31 5.00 5.34 -7.02
N TYR A 32 3.89 5.95 -6.59
CA TYR A 32 3.01 6.62 -7.55
C TYR A 32 3.60 7.91 -8.08
N LYS A 33 4.38 8.62 -7.29
CA LYS A 33 5.09 9.79 -7.79
C LYS A 33 6.13 9.39 -8.83
N ASP A 34 6.87 8.32 -8.55
CA ASP A 34 7.90 7.84 -9.46
C ASP A 34 7.32 7.34 -10.78
N MET A 35 6.20 6.60 -10.72
CA MET A 35 5.62 5.97 -11.91
C MET A 35 4.71 6.88 -12.70
N LEU A 36 3.91 7.69 -12.03
CA LEU A 36 2.84 8.46 -12.66
C LEU A 36 2.93 9.95 -12.39
N ASN A 37 3.95 10.37 -11.65
CA ASN A 37 4.10 11.76 -11.21
C ASN A 37 2.85 12.27 -10.50
N LEU A 38 2.22 11.41 -9.72
CA LEU A 38 1.03 11.74 -8.95
C LEU A 38 1.39 12.01 -7.50
N LYS A 39 0.81 13.07 -6.95
CA LYS A 39 0.90 13.34 -5.53
C LYS A 39 -0.40 12.90 -4.88
N LEU A 40 -0.30 11.94 -3.98
CA LEU A 40 -1.45 11.34 -3.32
C LEU A 40 -1.55 11.80 -1.86
N PRO A 41 -2.70 11.59 -1.21
CA PRO A 41 -2.83 11.88 0.22
C PRO A 41 -1.75 11.17 1.04
N ARG A 42 -1.40 11.76 2.17
CA ARG A 42 -0.22 11.30 2.94
C ARG A 42 -0.53 10.19 3.95
N THR A 43 -1.79 9.94 4.27
CA THR A 43 -2.16 8.91 5.24
C THR A 43 -2.95 7.80 4.58
N SER A 44 -2.90 6.60 5.18
CA SER A 44 -3.67 5.46 4.67
C SER A 44 -5.17 5.73 4.70
N ARG A 45 -5.65 6.41 5.72
CA ARG A 45 -7.07 6.77 5.83
C ARG A 45 -7.50 7.68 4.69
N ASP A 46 -6.71 8.70 4.40
CA ASP A 46 -7.04 9.64 3.32
C ASP A 46 -6.90 8.98 1.95
N LEU A 47 -5.96 8.06 1.80
CA LEU A 47 -5.84 7.28 0.57
C LEU A 47 -7.09 6.43 0.33
N ALA A 48 -7.64 5.84 1.39
CA ALA A 48 -8.85 5.04 1.27
C ALA A 48 -10.06 5.90 0.88
N ALA A 49 -10.05 7.18 1.23
CA ALA A 49 -11.12 8.11 0.89
C ALA A 49 -10.89 8.84 -0.43
N TYR A 50 -9.75 8.61 -1.07
CA TYR A 50 -9.37 9.31 -2.30
C TYR A 50 -10.27 8.88 -3.45
N GLN A 51 -10.36 9.74 -4.47
CA GLN A 51 -11.15 9.44 -5.67
C GLN A 51 -10.62 8.23 -6.40
N GLY A 52 -11.52 7.42 -6.89
CA GLY A 52 -11.19 6.24 -7.65
C GLY A 52 -12.14 5.10 -7.32
N PRO A 53 -12.27 4.14 -8.22
CA PRO A 53 -13.21 3.04 -8.01
C PRO A 53 -12.72 2.08 -6.94
N SER A 54 -13.67 1.58 -6.15
CA SER A 54 -13.42 0.46 -5.25
C SER A 54 -13.33 -0.81 -6.07
N ILE A 55 -12.38 -1.66 -5.73
CA ILE A 55 -12.09 -2.88 -6.49
C ILE A 55 -12.36 -4.09 -5.60
N ALA A 56 -13.14 -5.04 -6.12
CA ALA A 56 -13.37 -6.29 -5.40
C ALA A 56 -12.07 -7.11 -5.32
N PRO A 57 -11.88 -7.92 -4.26
CA PRO A 57 -10.64 -8.67 -4.09
C PRO A 57 -10.30 -9.60 -5.25
N ASP A 58 -11.32 -10.12 -5.93
CA ASP A 58 -11.11 -11.02 -7.05
C ASP A 58 -10.84 -10.30 -8.37
N ARG A 59 -10.81 -8.97 -8.36
CA ARG A 59 -10.57 -8.16 -9.55
C ARG A 59 -9.36 -7.26 -9.45
N LEU A 60 -8.49 -7.52 -8.48
CA LEU A 60 -7.31 -6.70 -8.25
C LEU A 60 -6.31 -6.82 -9.40
N ASN A 61 -5.75 -5.68 -9.78
CA ASN A 61 -4.66 -5.58 -10.75
C ASN A 61 -3.42 -5.02 -10.07
N THR A 62 -2.26 -5.36 -10.61
CA THR A 62 -0.99 -4.81 -10.13
C THR A 62 -1.06 -3.29 -10.09
N GLY A 63 -0.73 -2.73 -8.95
CA GLY A 63 -0.78 -1.28 -8.72
C GLY A 63 -1.97 -0.83 -7.91
N ASP A 64 -3.00 -1.68 -7.76
CA ASP A 64 -4.14 -1.32 -6.92
C ASP A 64 -3.71 -1.23 -5.46
N LEU A 65 -4.37 -0.34 -4.70
CA LEU A 65 -4.12 -0.21 -3.27
C LEU A 65 -5.03 -1.14 -2.49
N VAL A 66 -4.45 -1.82 -1.51
CA VAL A 66 -5.21 -2.68 -0.59
C VAL A 66 -5.11 -2.09 0.81
N PHE A 67 -6.23 -2.05 1.51
CA PHE A 67 -6.33 -1.37 2.80
C PHE A 67 -6.67 -2.34 3.91
N PHE A 68 -6.10 -2.09 5.07
CA PHE A 68 -6.29 -2.93 6.25
C PHE A 68 -6.59 -2.07 7.47
N GLY A 69 -7.28 -2.66 8.44
CA GLY A 69 -7.58 -1.94 9.66
C GLY A 69 -8.42 -2.79 10.60
N THR A 70 -9.01 -2.13 11.59
CA THR A 70 -9.83 -2.78 12.60
C THR A 70 -11.14 -2.02 12.73
N ALA A 71 -12.26 -2.75 12.79
CA ALA A 71 -13.60 -2.18 12.97
C ALA A 71 -13.92 -1.10 11.94
N GLY A 72 -13.49 -1.29 10.70
CA GLY A 72 -13.74 -0.35 9.60
C GLY A 72 -12.82 0.84 9.55
N ASN A 73 -11.91 0.98 10.50
CA ASN A 73 -10.95 2.09 10.51
C ASN A 73 -9.69 1.68 9.78
N VAL A 74 -9.39 2.37 8.67
CA VAL A 74 -8.18 2.08 7.90
C VAL A 74 -6.96 2.57 8.65
N SER A 75 -5.99 1.68 8.85
CA SER A 75 -4.74 2.03 9.53
C SER A 75 -3.51 1.62 8.73
N HIS A 76 -3.67 0.90 7.62
CA HIS A 76 -2.55 0.39 6.84
C HIS A 76 -2.93 0.29 5.37
N VAL A 77 -1.94 0.41 4.50
CA VAL A 77 -2.13 0.31 3.05
C VAL A 77 -0.94 -0.41 2.43
N GLY A 78 -1.21 -1.18 1.38
CA GLY A 78 -0.17 -1.81 0.58
C GLY A 78 -0.49 -1.68 -0.90
N ILE A 79 0.44 -2.14 -1.74
CA ILE A 79 0.31 -2.09 -3.20
C ILE A 79 0.24 -3.52 -3.71
N TYR A 80 -0.87 -3.84 -4.38
CA TYR A 80 -1.04 -5.16 -4.96
C TYR A 80 -0.05 -5.37 -6.11
N VAL A 81 0.62 -6.52 -6.14
CA VAL A 81 1.63 -6.80 -7.15
C VAL A 81 1.32 -8.04 -7.99
N GLY A 82 0.11 -8.59 -7.85
CA GLY A 82 -0.31 -9.77 -8.59
C GLY A 82 -0.21 -11.04 -7.77
N ASP A 83 -0.84 -12.10 -8.24
CA ASP A 83 -0.79 -13.44 -7.64
C ASP A 83 -1.20 -13.47 -6.17
N GLY A 84 -2.12 -12.60 -5.78
CA GLY A 84 -2.62 -12.55 -4.41
C GLY A 84 -1.64 -11.93 -3.41
N ARG A 85 -0.62 -11.22 -3.88
CA ARG A 85 0.43 -10.65 -3.03
C ARG A 85 0.45 -9.14 -3.08
N PHE A 86 0.95 -8.54 -2.01
CA PHE A 86 1.07 -7.10 -1.93
C PHE A 86 2.38 -6.71 -1.24
N VAL A 87 2.89 -5.53 -1.60
CA VAL A 87 4.11 -4.95 -1.02
C VAL A 87 3.71 -3.83 -0.10
N HIS A 88 4.29 -3.79 1.09
CA HIS A 88 3.94 -2.80 2.11
C HIS A 88 5.07 -2.58 3.10
N ALA A 89 4.96 -1.50 3.89
CA ALA A 89 5.87 -1.18 4.96
C ALA A 89 5.11 -1.31 6.29
N PRO A 90 5.17 -2.45 6.94
CA PRO A 90 4.19 -2.78 7.99
C PRO A 90 4.44 -2.15 9.36
N SER A 91 5.70 -2.03 9.83
CA SER A 91 5.87 -1.57 11.20
C SER A 91 7.29 -1.13 11.50
N THR A 92 7.43 -0.35 12.56
CA THR A 92 8.71 0.09 13.10
C THR A 92 9.62 -1.10 13.38
N GLY A 93 10.86 -0.97 12.95
CA GLY A 93 11.85 -2.04 13.12
C GLY A 93 11.83 -3.09 12.02
N GLY A 94 10.82 -3.04 11.14
CA GLY A 94 10.73 -3.94 10.01
C GLY A 94 11.23 -3.31 8.72
N THR A 95 10.94 -3.97 7.61
CA THR A 95 11.33 -3.51 6.28
C THR A 95 10.12 -3.56 5.36
N VAL A 96 10.22 -2.88 4.22
CA VAL A 96 9.27 -3.08 3.12
C VAL A 96 9.33 -4.57 2.75
N ARG A 97 8.17 -5.20 2.66
CA ARG A 97 8.10 -6.64 2.42
C ARG A 97 6.89 -7.00 1.58
N MET A 98 6.89 -8.22 1.08
CA MET A 98 5.76 -8.77 0.33
C MET A 98 5.04 -9.80 1.17
N ASP A 99 3.72 -9.71 1.24
CA ASP A 99 2.88 -10.66 1.96
C ASP A 99 1.73 -11.11 1.08
N SER A 100 1.06 -12.19 1.50
CA SER A 100 -0.07 -12.75 0.79
C SER A 100 -1.38 -12.21 1.37
N LEU A 101 -2.31 -11.83 0.48
CA LEU A 101 -3.62 -11.33 0.91
C LEU A 101 -4.45 -12.41 1.61
N ASP A 102 -4.20 -13.69 1.34
CA ASP A 102 -4.94 -14.77 1.98
C ASP A 102 -4.30 -15.26 3.27
N GLY A 103 -3.23 -14.62 3.74
CA GLY A 103 -2.68 -14.90 5.05
C GLY A 103 -3.69 -14.58 6.15
N PRO A 104 -3.71 -15.37 7.24
CA PRO A 104 -4.77 -15.23 8.26
C PRO A 104 -4.91 -13.83 8.83
N TYR A 105 -3.80 -13.16 9.13
CA TYR A 105 -3.84 -11.81 9.67
C TYR A 105 -4.45 -10.83 8.65
N TRP A 106 -3.99 -10.91 7.40
CA TRP A 106 -4.39 -9.96 6.38
C TRP A 106 -5.83 -10.12 5.95
N VAL A 107 -6.31 -11.37 5.86
CA VAL A 107 -7.72 -11.64 5.55
C VAL A 107 -8.63 -11.02 6.62
N SER A 108 -8.27 -11.17 7.89
CA SER A 108 -9.12 -10.69 8.98
C SER A 108 -9.09 -9.17 9.13
N HIS A 109 -8.09 -8.51 8.57
CA HIS A 109 -7.95 -7.05 8.67
C HIS A 109 -8.21 -6.31 7.36
N TYR A 110 -8.52 -7.02 6.30
CA TYR A 110 -8.78 -6.42 4.99
C TYR A 110 -10.05 -5.56 5.03
N THR A 111 -9.95 -4.30 4.62
CA THR A 111 -11.09 -3.39 4.62
C THR A 111 -11.57 -3.00 3.22
N GLY A 112 -10.74 -3.18 2.21
CA GLY A 112 -11.13 -2.84 0.85
C GLY A 112 -9.93 -2.55 -0.03
N SER A 113 -10.22 -2.20 -1.26
CA SER A 113 -9.19 -1.89 -2.27
C SER A 113 -9.66 -0.76 -3.16
N LYS A 114 -8.70 -0.06 -3.74
CA LYS A 114 -9.00 1.08 -4.60
C LYS A 114 -7.99 1.14 -5.73
N ARG A 115 -8.48 1.50 -6.93
CA ARG A 115 -7.61 1.73 -8.07
C ARG A 115 -7.33 3.21 -8.22
N ILE A 116 -6.06 3.56 -8.27
CA ILE A 116 -5.65 4.94 -8.50
C ILE A 116 -5.50 5.12 -10.01
N LEU A 117 -6.32 6.02 -10.56
CA LEU A 117 -6.29 6.29 -11.99
C LEU A 117 -5.29 7.41 -12.26
N GLY A 118 -4.42 7.17 -13.20
CA GLY A 118 -3.38 8.12 -13.56
C GLY A 118 -3.92 9.20 -14.46
N ARG A 119 -4.36 10.08 -14.36
CA ARG A 119 -4.80 11.09 -15.05
C ARG A 119 -5.38 11.47 -15.47
#